data_b78510de6f232226422e2e7f0e132b93
#
_entry.id   b78510de6f232226422e2e7f0e132b93
#
_cell.length_a   1.000
_cell.length_b   1.000
_cell.length_c   1.000
_cell.angle_alpha   90.00
_cell.angle_beta   90.00
_cell.angle_gamma   90.00
#
_symmetry.space_group_name_H-M   'P 1'
#
loop_
_entity.id
_entity.type
_entity.pdbx_description
1 polymer ?
#
loop_
_entity_poly.entity_id
_entity_poly.type
_entity_poly.pdbx_seq_one_letter_code
_entity_poly.pdbx_strand_id
1 'polypeptide(L)'
;MIRTAILLVVTLFAACAYTYFQAPALSDAQWALLTDLFWIWGAFTAYTIIAGELTGNCSQVDRLWSIVPIVYTGYAAYFTGWDTRATLMAGLVALWGARLTFNFARRGGYHWLPWKGEEDYRWEVLRQQPPLNQPFVWKLFNIFFICIYQMALIALFTLPIVYAWRPDAAAVGTWDYVLAIGIVVLVIWEWLADQQQWDYQQEKHRRKASNEDL
;
A
#
# COMPACT_ATOMS: atom_id res chain seq x y z
N MET A 1 8.64 -20.97 -15.01
CA MET A 1 7.58 -20.08 -14.48
C MET A 1 6.53 -20.82 -13.64
N ILE A 2 5.80 -21.83 -14.17
CA ILE A 2 4.75 -22.53 -13.39
C ILE A 2 5.30 -23.18 -12.11
N ARG A 3 6.44 -23.87 -12.17
CA ARG A 3 7.08 -24.47 -10.98
C ARG A 3 7.45 -23.45 -9.92
N THR A 4 7.95 -22.28 -10.31
CA THR A 4 8.30 -21.19 -9.40
C THR A 4 7.04 -20.59 -8.75
N ALA A 5 5.97 -20.41 -9.53
CA ALA A 5 4.69 -19.93 -9.02
C ALA A 5 4.08 -20.91 -8.01
N ILE A 6 4.08 -22.22 -8.32
CA ILE A 6 3.60 -23.26 -7.40
C ILE A 6 4.43 -23.24 -6.11
N LEU A 7 5.77 -23.19 -6.21
CA LEU A 7 6.64 -23.14 -5.03
C LEU A 7 6.34 -21.92 -4.16
N LEU A 8 6.18 -20.73 -4.77
CA LEU A 8 5.81 -19.50 -4.07
C LEU A 8 4.47 -19.64 -3.34
N VAL A 9 3.46 -20.17 -4.01
CA VAL A 9 2.13 -20.37 -3.41
C VAL A 9 2.20 -21.36 -2.25
N VAL A 10 2.89 -22.50 -2.43
CA VAL A 10 3.06 -23.51 -1.39
C VAL A 10 3.84 -22.96 -0.19
N THR A 11 4.91 -22.21 -0.44
CA THR A 11 5.72 -21.60 0.63
C THR A 11 4.93 -20.57 1.40
N LEU A 12 4.16 -19.72 0.69
CA LEU A 12 3.29 -18.71 1.32
C LEU A 12 2.21 -19.38 2.17
N PHE A 13 1.56 -20.42 1.63
CA PHE A 13 0.53 -21.16 2.37
C PHE A 13 1.10 -21.86 3.60
N ALA A 14 2.28 -22.48 3.48
CA ALA A 14 2.97 -23.13 4.60
C ALA A 14 3.38 -22.11 5.67
N ALA A 15 3.89 -20.95 5.28
CA ALA A 15 4.24 -19.87 6.20
C ALA A 15 3.00 -19.33 6.92
N CYS A 16 1.90 -19.09 6.20
CA CYS A 16 0.64 -18.65 6.81
C CYS A 16 0.07 -19.69 7.77
N ALA A 17 0.06 -20.97 7.40
CA ALA A 17 -0.40 -22.07 8.25
C ALA A 17 0.48 -22.19 9.49
N TYR A 18 1.80 -22.18 9.35
CA TYR A 18 2.73 -22.21 10.47
C TYR A 18 2.48 -21.04 11.42
N THR A 19 2.37 -19.83 10.90
CA THR A 19 2.09 -18.63 11.70
C THR A 19 0.76 -18.75 12.45
N TYR A 20 -0.29 -19.22 11.77
CA TYR A 20 -1.61 -19.41 12.35
C TYR A 20 -1.59 -20.39 13.55
N PHE A 21 -0.86 -21.50 13.44
CA PHE A 21 -0.81 -22.51 14.51
C PHE A 21 0.15 -22.14 15.66
N GLN A 22 1.14 -21.29 15.41
CA GLN A 22 2.14 -20.89 16.41
C GLN A 22 1.83 -19.54 17.05
N ALA A 23 1.02 -18.72 16.41
CA ALA A 23 0.71 -17.40 16.90
C ALA A 23 -0.23 -17.48 18.12
N PRO A 24 0.04 -16.73 19.19
CA PRO A 24 -0.90 -16.60 20.28
C PRO A 24 -2.22 -16.00 19.79
N ALA A 25 -3.34 -16.44 20.37
CA ALA A 25 -4.65 -15.89 20.05
C ALA A 25 -4.67 -14.37 20.27
N LEU A 26 -5.39 -13.68 19.41
CA LEU A 26 -5.65 -12.25 19.59
C LEU A 26 -6.52 -12.02 20.82
N SER A 27 -6.20 -11.00 21.59
CA SER A 27 -7.05 -10.53 22.69
C SER A 27 -8.33 -9.89 22.16
N ASP A 28 -9.35 -9.74 23.00
CA ASP A 28 -10.61 -9.07 22.64
C ASP A 28 -10.35 -7.64 22.14
N ALA A 29 -9.41 -6.93 22.74
CA ALA A 29 -9.01 -5.59 22.32
C ALA A 29 -8.36 -5.57 20.92
N GLN A 30 -7.53 -6.57 20.61
CA GLN A 30 -6.95 -6.72 19.26
C GLN A 30 -8.02 -7.09 18.22
N TRP A 31 -9.00 -7.91 18.59
CA TRP A 31 -10.15 -8.20 17.74
C TRP A 31 -11.02 -6.97 17.48
N ALA A 32 -11.23 -6.13 18.49
CA ALA A 32 -11.94 -4.86 18.32
C ALA A 32 -11.21 -3.94 17.32
N LEU A 33 -9.89 -3.74 17.51
CA LEU A 33 -9.07 -2.97 16.59
C LEU A 33 -9.12 -3.54 15.16
N LEU A 34 -8.99 -4.85 15.00
CA LEU A 34 -9.06 -5.51 13.70
C LEU A 34 -10.42 -5.28 13.02
N THR A 35 -11.50 -5.31 13.81
CA THR A 35 -12.86 -5.04 13.31
C THR A 35 -12.99 -3.61 12.81
N ASP A 36 -12.47 -2.63 13.54
CA ASP A 36 -12.48 -1.23 13.10
C ASP A 36 -11.66 -1.02 11.82
N LEU A 37 -10.46 -1.63 11.76
CA LEU A 37 -9.63 -1.60 10.54
C LEU A 37 -10.32 -2.25 9.35
N PHE A 38 -11.11 -3.30 9.57
CA PHE A 38 -11.92 -3.93 8.52
C PHE A 38 -12.99 -2.97 7.97
N TRP A 39 -13.65 -2.21 8.83
CA TRP A 39 -14.61 -1.19 8.39
C TRP A 39 -13.95 -0.05 7.63
N ILE A 40 -12.77 0.40 8.08
CA ILE A 40 -11.97 1.40 7.36
C ILE A 40 -11.56 0.87 5.98
N TRP A 41 -11.11 -0.39 5.90
CA TRP A 41 -10.83 -1.07 4.64
C TRP A 41 -12.04 -1.11 3.71
N GLY A 42 -13.20 -1.47 4.24
CA GLY A 42 -14.47 -1.51 3.50
C GLY A 42 -14.84 -0.14 2.93
N ALA A 43 -14.69 0.93 3.72
CA ALA A 43 -14.98 2.28 3.30
C ALA A 43 -14.04 2.76 2.16
N PHE A 44 -12.73 2.53 2.28
CA PHE A 44 -11.79 2.87 1.21
C PHE A 44 -11.99 2.02 -0.05
N THR A 45 -12.28 0.74 0.12
CA THR A 45 -12.60 -0.15 -1.01
C THR A 45 -13.86 0.31 -1.75
N ALA A 46 -14.91 0.64 -1.00
CA ALA A 46 -16.14 1.19 -1.58
C ALA A 46 -15.88 2.52 -2.31
N TYR A 47 -15.05 3.41 -1.72
CA TYR A 47 -14.63 4.64 -2.36
C TYR A 47 -13.91 4.36 -3.69
N THR A 48 -12.94 3.45 -3.74
CA THR A 48 -12.19 3.16 -4.98
C THR A 48 -13.09 2.61 -6.08
N ILE A 49 -14.05 1.74 -5.73
CA ILE A 49 -15.04 1.20 -6.68
C ILE A 49 -15.94 2.32 -7.20
N ILE A 50 -16.57 3.08 -6.32
CA ILE A 50 -17.52 4.13 -6.69
C ILE A 50 -16.82 5.24 -7.50
N ALA A 51 -15.69 5.74 -7.01
CA ALA A 51 -14.95 6.80 -7.68
C ALA A 51 -14.38 6.31 -9.02
N GLY A 52 -13.87 5.07 -9.09
CA GLY A 52 -13.40 4.48 -10.33
C GLY A 52 -14.49 4.36 -11.39
N GLU A 53 -15.67 3.84 -11.01
CA GLU A 53 -16.82 3.72 -11.91
C GLU A 53 -17.38 5.08 -12.36
N LEU A 54 -17.47 6.06 -11.46
CA LEU A 54 -17.98 7.39 -11.78
C LEU A 54 -17.04 8.21 -12.64
N THR A 55 -15.74 8.04 -12.46
CA THR A 55 -14.73 8.84 -13.19
C THR A 55 -14.17 8.13 -14.42
N GLY A 56 -14.43 6.83 -14.57
CA GLY A 56 -13.80 5.98 -15.58
C GLY A 56 -12.28 5.79 -15.38
N ASN A 57 -11.75 6.19 -14.22
CA ASN A 57 -10.33 6.16 -13.90
C ASN A 57 -10.05 5.14 -12.79
N CYS A 58 -9.35 4.06 -13.15
CA CYS A 58 -9.04 2.96 -12.23
C CYS A 58 -7.90 3.29 -11.23
N SER A 59 -7.16 4.40 -11.44
CA SER A 59 -6.02 4.78 -10.59
C SER A 59 -6.42 5.44 -9.26
N GLN A 60 -7.68 5.32 -8.84
CA GLN A 60 -8.10 5.73 -7.50
C GLN A 60 -7.35 4.94 -6.41
N VAL A 61 -7.09 3.65 -6.65
CA VAL A 61 -6.30 2.81 -5.75
C VAL A 61 -4.85 3.28 -5.70
N ASP A 62 -4.25 3.59 -6.86
CA ASP A 62 -2.84 4.03 -6.94
C ASP A 62 -2.59 5.29 -6.09
N ARG A 63 -3.57 6.19 -6.02
CA ARG A 63 -3.51 7.40 -5.18
C ARG A 63 -3.58 7.09 -3.69
N LEU A 64 -4.20 6.00 -3.31
CA LEU A 64 -4.41 5.61 -1.92
C LEU A 64 -3.29 4.72 -1.37
N TRP A 65 -2.44 4.15 -2.23
CA TRP A 65 -1.41 3.19 -1.85
C TRP A 65 -0.49 3.67 -0.71
N SER A 66 -0.17 4.95 -0.68
CA SER A 66 0.70 5.54 0.33
C SER A 66 -0.06 6.20 1.49
N ILE A 67 -1.33 6.55 1.28
CA ILE A 67 -2.14 7.29 2.26
C ILE A 67 -2.84 6.32 3.22
N VAL A 68 -3.45 5.27 2.69
CA VAL A 68 -4.26 4.34 3.49
C VAL A 68 -3.45 3.61 4.57
N PRO A 69 -2.19 3.18 4.34
CA PRO A 69 -1.35 2.64 5.42
C PRO A 69 -1.15 3.62 6.58
N ILE A 70 -0.99 4.93 6.28
CA ILE A 70 -0.88 5.97 7.31
C ILE A 70 -2.18 6.06 8.12
N VAL A 71 -3.32 5.98 7.45
CA VAL A 71 -4.63 6.00 8.13
C VAL A 71 -4.80 4.79 9.03
N TYR A 72 -4.49 3.57 8.56
CA TYR A 72 -4.60 2.36 9.36
C TYR A 72 -3.71 2.41 10.61
N THR A 73 -2.45 2.75 10.42
CA THR A 73 -1.50 2.77 11.54
C THR A 73 -1.74 3.94 12.49
N GLY A 74 -2.14 5.10 11.95
CA GLY A 74 -2.55 6.25 12.76
C GLY A 74 -3.81 5.96 13.60
N TYR A 75 -4.80 5.29 12.99
CA TYR A 75 -5.98 4.84 13.73
C TYR A 75 -5.61 3.82 14.81
N ALA A 76 -4.73 2.86 14.52
CA ALA A 76 -4.26 1.91 15.51
C ALA A 76 -3.55 2.59 16.68
N ALA A 77 -2.69 3.58 16.43
CA ALA A 77 -2.06 4.37 17.48
C ALA A 77 -3.08 5.13 18.34
N TYR A 78 -4.10 5.73 17.71
CA TYR A 78 -5.20 6.38 18.42
C TYR A 78 -6.01 5.39 19.25
N PHE A 79 -6.44 4.26 18.68
CA PHE A 79 -7.20 3.22 19.36
C PHE A 79 -6.49 2.67 20.60
N THR A 80 -5.18 2.53 20.51
CA THR A 80 -4.34 2.01 21.61
C THR A 80 -4.00 3.07 22.68
N GLY A 81 -4.60 4.26 22.61
CA GLY A 81 -4.30 5.37 23.53
C GLY A 81 -2.87 5.89 23.37
N TRP A 82 -2.36 5.89 22.13
CA TRP A 82 -0.98 6.31 21.80
C TRP A 82 0.08 5.45 22.47
N ASP A 83 -0.17 4.15 22.53
CA ASP A 83 0.85 3.20 22.96
C ASP A 83 2.17 3.45 22.23
N THR A 84 3.29 3.39 22.95
CA THR A 84 4.59 3.81 22.42
C THR A 84 5.01 3.00 21.19
N ARG A 85 4.76 1.67 21.18
CA ARG A 85 5.11 0.82 20.04
C ARG A 85 4.21 1.10 18.84
N ALA A 86 2.89 1.19 19.05
CA ALA A 86 1.94 1.52 18.01
C ALA A 86 2.23 2.91 17.42
N THR A 87 2.55 3.89 18.24
CA THR A 87 2.92 5.24 17.82
C THR A 87 4.22 5.27 17.03
N LEU A 88 5.24 4.51 17.46
CA LEU A 88 6.50 4.37 16.73
C LEU A 88 6.25 3.77 15.33
N MET A 89 5.47 2.70 15.25
CA MET A 89 5.11 2.06 13.98
C MET A 89 4.34 3.02 13.07
N ALA A 90 3.36 3.73 13.61
CA ALA A 90 2.58 4.72 12.86
C ALA A 90 3.49 5.86 12.33
N GLY A 91 4.43 6.33 13.12
CA GLY A 91 5.41 7.34 12.71
C GLY A 91 6.32 6.87 11.55
N LEU A 92 6.79 5.63 11.62
CA LEU A 92 7.61 5.03 10.56
C LEU A 92 6.81 4.84 9.26
N VAL A 93 5.56 4.38 9.35
CA VAL A 93 4.68 4.25 8.18
C VAL A 93 4.31 5.63 7.62
N ALA A 94 4.12 6.63 8.47
CA ALA A 94 3.88 8.00 8.02
C ALA A 94 5.09 8.57 7.26
N LEU A 95 6.31 8.34 7.74
CA LEU A 95 7.55 8.74 7.07
C LEU A 95 7.67 8.05 5.69
N TRP A 96 7.49 6.74 5.64
CA TRP A 96 7.51 5.97 4.39
C TRP A 96 6.42 6.44 3.42
N GLY A 97 5.19 6.57 3.90
CA GLY A 97 4.05 6.96 3.07
C GLY A 97 4.14 8.42 2.59
N ALA A 98 4.66 9.35 3.41
CA ALA A 98 4.91 10.74 3.00
C ALA A 98 5.90 10.81 1.84
N ARG A 99 7.02 10.04 1.90
CA ARG A 99 7.97 9.92 0.80
C ARG A 99 7.29 9.43 -0.49
N LEU A 100 6.52 8.36 -0.39
CA LEU A 100 5.84 7.76 -1.53
C LEU A 100 4.79 8.72 -2.13
N THR A 101 4.01 9.39 -1.27
CA THR A 101 3.03 10.39 -1.66
C THR A 101 3.69 11.56 -2.38
N PHE A 102 4.82 12.07 -1.85
CA PHE A 102 5.59 13.13 -2.51
C PHE A 102 6.09 12.68 -3.89
N ASN A 103 6.63 11.47 -3.98
CA ASN A 103 7.14 10.92 -5.23
C ASN A 103 6.05 10.73 -6.29
N PHE A 104 4.86 10.32 -5.88
CA PHE A 104 3.70 10.21 -6.75
C PHE A 104 3.14 11.58 -7.14
N ALA A 105 3.11 12.54 -6.21
CA ALA A 105 2.63 13.89 -6.43
C ALA A 105 3.47 14.65 -7.47
N ARG A 106 4.81 14.58 -7.38
CA ARG A 106 5.70 15.28 -8.33
C ARG A 106 5.62 14.75 -9.77
N ARG A 107 5.08 13.52 -9.95
CA ARG A 107 4.82 12.92 -11.27
C ARG A 107 3.45 13.30 -11.83
N GLY A 108 2.66 14.14 -11.15
CA GLY A 108 1.31 14.51 -11.55
C GLY A 108 0.22 13.51 -11.16
N GLY A 109 0.55 12.51 -10.30
CA GLY A 109 -0.38 11.47 -9.88
C GLY A 109 -1.58 11.97 -9.07
N TYR A 110 -1.45 13.14 -8.43
CA TYR A 110 -2.55 13.80 -7.74
C TYR A 110 -3.04 14.99 -8.52
N HIS A 111 -4.36 15.12 -8.59
CA HIS A 111 -5.04 16.32 -9.07
C HIS A 111 -6.08 16.74 -8.03
N TRP A 112 -6.28 18.05 -7.88
CA TRP A 112 -7.25 18.60 -6.95
C TRP A 112 -8.68 18.07 -7.16
N LEU A 113 -9.02 17.79 -8.43
CA LEU A 113 -10.29 17.16 -8.80
C LEU A 113 -10.07 15.66 -9.05
N PRO A 114 -10.76 14.75 -8.33
CA PRO A 114 -10.54 13.31 -8.42
C PRO A 114 -10.68 12.72 -9.84
N TRP A 115 -11.51 13.36 -10.68
CA TRP A 115 -11.77 12.94 -12.07
C TRP A 115 -10.77 13.46 -13.09
N LYS A 116 -9.82 14.33 -12.69
CA LYS A 116 -8.83 14.93 -13.61
C LYS A 116 -7.42 14.39 -13.47
N GLY A 117 -7.16 13.50 -12.53
CA GLY A 117 -5.83 12.91 -12.39
C GLY A 117 -5.53 11.93 -13.52
N GLU A 118 -4.27 11.81 -13.89
CA GLU A 118 -3.84 10.85 -14.88
C GLU A 118 -4.12 9.41 -14.42
N GLU A 119 -4.59 8.59 -15.36
CA GLU A 119 -4.69 7.14 -15.14
C GLU A 119 -3.32 6.51 -15.45
N ASP A 120 -2.92 5.52 -14.67
CA ASP A 120 -1.68 4.78 -14.94
C ASP A 120 -1.82 4.06 -16.29
N TYR A 121 -0.85 4.25 -17.17
CA TYR A 121 -0.84 3.71 -18.54
C TYR A 121 -1.03 2.19 -18.60
N ARG A 122 -0.70 1.48 -17.52
CA ARG A 122 -0.87 0.02 -17.41
C ARG A 122 -2.34 -0.39 -17.57
N TRP A 123 -3.25 0.40 -17.03
CA TRP A 123 -4.69 0.12 -17.12
C TRP A 123 -5.20 0.28 -18.54
N GLU A 124 -4.75 1.31 -19.26
CA GLU A 124 -5.09 1.50 -20.66
C GLU A 124 -4.58 0.34 -21.54
N VAL A 125 -3.32 -0.07 -21.35
CA VAL A 125 -2.73 -1.19 -22.06
C VAL A 125 -3.47 -2.50 -21.79
N LEU A 126 -3.82 -2.79 -20.54
CA LEU A 126 -4.56 -4.00 -20.18
C LEU A 126 -5.98 -3.99 -20.74
N ARG A 127 -6.65 -2.84 -20.75
CA ARG A 127 -8.02 -2.69 -21.27
C ARG A 127 -8.12 -3.01 -22.76
N GLN A 128 -7.03 -2.90 -23.50
CA GLN A 128 -6.97 -3.22 -24.92
C GLN A 128 -6.76 -4.72 -25.20
N GLN A 129 -6.36 -5.52 -24.21
CA GLN A 129 -6.01 -6.93 -24.38
C GLN A 129 -7.20 -7.86 -24.15
N PRO A 130 -7.44 -8.88 -25.00
CA PRO A 130 -8.40 -9.92 -24.70
C PRO A 130 -8.00 -10.76 -23.46
N PRO A 131 -8.95 -11.15 -22.61
CA PRO A 131 -10.38 -10.87 -22.66
C PRO A 131 -10.80 -9.54 -22.02
N LEU A 132 -9.86 -8.75 -21.49
CA LEU A 132 -10.11 -7.52 -20.73
C LEU A 132 -10.68 -6.38 -21.58
N ASN A 133 -10.61 -6.49 -22.91
CA ASN A 133 -11.22 -5.55 -23.85
C ASN A 133 -12.76 -5.64 -23.91
N GLN A 134 -13.35 -6.63 -23.23
CA GLN A 134 -14.80 -6.74 -23.10
C GLN A 134 -15.29 -5.91 -21.90
N PRO A 135 -16.27 -5.01 -22.04
CA PRO A 135 -16.69 -4.09 -20.97
C PRO A 135 -17.08 -4.79 -19.67
N PHE A 136 -17.79 -5.91 -19.75
CA PHE A 136 -18.21 -6.67 -18.57
C PHE A 136 -17.01 -7.32 -17.86
N VAL A 137 -16.09 -7.92 -18.63
CA VAL A 137 -14.88 -8.55 -18.07
C VAL A 137 -13.98 -7.50 -17.43
N TRP A 138 -13.83 -6.34 -18.09
CA TRP A 138 -13.10 -5.21 -17.53
C TRP A 138 -13.69 -4.74 -16.19
N LYS A 139 -15.02 -4.62 -16.13
CA LYS A 139 -15.68 -4.19 -14.90
C LYS A 139 -15.44 -5.17 -13.74
N LEU A 140 -15.52 -6.46 -13.98
CA LEU A 140 -15.18 -7.47 -12.98
C LEU A 140 -13.71 -7.38 -12.58
N PHE A 141 -12.82 -7.24 -13.53
CA PHE A 141 -11.39 -7.08 -13.26
C PHE A 141 -11.11 -5.82 -12.43
N ASN A 142 -11.73 -4.68 -12.77
CA ASN A 142 -11.61 -3.47 -11.99
C ASN A 142 -12.08 -3.66 -10.54
N ILE A 143 -13.25 -4.20 -10.32
CA ILE A 143 -13.82 -4.39 -8.97
C ILE A 143 -12.96 -5.38 -8.16
N PHE A 144 -12.70 -6.57 -8.69
CA PHE A 144 -12.08 -7.63 -7.91
C PHE A 144 -10.57 -7.51 -7.84
N PHE A 145 -9.90 -7.20 -8.94
CA PHE A 145 -8.44 -7.18 -8.99
C PHE A 145 -7.87 -5.79 -8.67
N ILE A 146 -8.42 -4.72 -9.27
CA ILE A 146 -7.86 -3.38 -9.05
C ILE A 146 -8.31 -2.86 -7.68
N CYS A 147 -9.61 -2.91 -7.36
CA CYS A 147 -10.11 -2.31 -6.12
C CYS A 147 -9.96 -3.25 -4.92
N ILE A 148 -10.69 -4.38 -4.89
CA ILE A 148 -10.76 -5.25 -3.70
C ILE A 148 -9.40 -5.86 -3.38
N TYR A 149 -8.75 -6.52 -4.35
CA TYR A 149 -7.51 -7.23 -4.11
C TYR A 149 -6.37 -6.29 -3.71
N GLN A 150 -6.19 -5.16 -4.40
CA GLN A 150 -5.11 -4.23 -4.03
C GLN A 150 -5.37 -3.56 -2.68
N MET A 151 -6.61 -3.17 -2.39
CA MET A 151 -6.95 -2.64 -1.07
C MET A 151 -6.77 -3.68 0.05
N ALA A 152 -7.04 -4.97 -0.24
CA ALA A 152 -6.74 -6.05 0.68
C ALA A 152 -5.24 -6.23 0.90
N LEU A 153 -4.41 -6.13 -0.14
CA LEU A 153 -2.95 -6.17 0.01
C LEU A 153 -2.45 -5.02 0.90
N ILE A 154 -2.97 -3.81 0.70
CA ILE A 154 -2.62 -2.65 1.53
C ILE A 154 -3.00 -2.90 2.99
N ALA A 155 -4.18 -3.44 3.26
CA ALA A 155 -4.58 -3.81 4.61
C ALA A 155 -3.65 -4.88 5.19
N LEU A 156 -3.38 -5.95 4.45
CA LEU A 156 -2.58 -7.10 4.91
C LEU A 156 -1.17 -6.70 5.34
N PHE A 157 -0.48 -5.83 4.61
CA PHE A 157 0.88 -5.44 5.02
C PHE A 157 0.91 -4.45 6.20
N THR A 158 -0.23 -3.85 6.57
CA THR A 158 -0.36 -3.00 7.75
C THR A 158 -0.84 -3.77 8.99
N LEU A 159 -1.45 -4.95 8.83
CA LEU A 159 -1.93 -5.77 9.95
C LEU A 159 -0.89 -6.12 11.03
N PRO A 160 0.43 -6.20 10.76
CA PRO A 160 1.41 -6.43 11.82
C PRO A 160 1.29 -5.49 13.01
N ILE A 161 0.75 -4.27 12.84
CA ILE A 161 0.52 -3.34 13.96
C ILE A 161 -0.46 -3.90 15.00
N VAL A 162 -1.50 -4.62 14.57
CA VAL A 162 -2.48 -5.26 15.46
C VAL A 162 -1.80 -6.33 16.31
N TYR A 163 -0.85 -7.04 15.73
CA TYR A 163 -0.11 -8.12 16.39
C TYR A 163 0.99 -7.60 17.30
N ALA A 164 1.67 -6.53 16.89
CA ALA A 164 2.77 -5.93 17.63
C ALA A 164 2.29 -5.21 18.90
N TRP A 165 1.06 -4.68 18.87
CA TRP A 165 0.44 -4.10 20.04
C TRP A 165 -0.21 -5.18 20.91
N ARG A 166 0.15 -5.20 22.20
CA ARG A 166 -0.48 -6.04 23.21
C ARG A 166 -0.68 -5.19 24.46
N PRO A 167 -1.90 -5.20 25.06
CA PRO A 167 -2.17 -4.41 26.26
C PRO A 167 -1.19 -4.69 27.40
N ASP A 168 -0.72 -5.94 27.51
CA ASP A 168 0.18 -6.41 28.58
C ASP A 168 1.65 -6.52 28.12
N ALA A 169 2.01 -5.98 26.95
CA ALA A 169 3.37 -6.10 26.45
C ALA A 169 4.34 -5.21 27.23
N ALA A 170 5.57 -5.70 27.35
CA ALA A 170 6.67 -4.88 27.84
C ALA A 170 6.83 -3.59 27.00
N ALA A 171 7.30 -2.54 27.65
CA ALA A 171 7.65 -1.30 26.98
C ALA A 171 8.59 -1.53 25.77
N VAL A 172 8.66 -0.54 24.89
CA VAL A 172 9.57 -0.55 23.73
C VAL A 172 10.99 -0.89 24.17
N GLY A 173 11.57 -1.92 23.55
CA GLY A 173 12.91 -2.42 23.88
C GLY A 173 13.95 -2.06 22.82
N THR A 174 15.20 -2.47 23.07
CA THR A 174 16.33 -2.20 22.17
C THR A 174 16.06 -2.65 20.73
N TRP A 175 15.41 -3.79 20.53
CA TRP A 175 15.12 -4.32 19.20
C TRP A 175 14.10 -3.47 18.45
N ASP A 176 13.12 -2.87 19.13
CA ASP A 176 12.18 -1.96 18.50
C ASP A 176 12.92 -0.75 17.89
N TYR A 177 13.89 -0.19 18.62
CA TYR A 177 14.70 0.93 18.12
C TYR A 177 15.66 0.51 17.02
N VAL A 178 16.31 -0.65 17.11
CA VAL A 178 17.19 -1.16 16.05
C VAL A 178 16.41 -1.34 14.76
N LEU A 179 15.23 -1.95 14.82
CA LEU A 179 14.36 -2.13 13.66
C LEU A 179 13.85 -0.79 13.11
N ALA A 180 13.48 0.14 14.00
CA ALA A 180 13.05 1.48 13.60
C ALA A 180 14.15 2.24 12.86
N ILE A 181 15.38 2.20 13.37
CA ILE A 181 16.54 2.80 12.68
C ILE A 181 16.76 2.12 11.32
N GLY A 182 16.67 0.78 11.25
CA GLY A 182 16.78 0.05 10.00
C GLY A 182 15.74 0.50 8.96
N ILE A 183 14.47 0.68 9.37
CA ILE A 183 13.41 1.20 8.50
C ILE A 183 13.74 2.63 8.02
N VAL A 184 14.18 3.51 8.92
CA VAL A 184 14.56 4.89 8.54
C VAL A 184 15.70 4.89 7.52
N VAL A 185 16.73 4.06 7.71
CA VAL A 185 17.83 3.91 6.75
C VAL A 185 17.32 3.44 5.39
N LEU A 186 16.41 2.45 5.36
CA LEU A 186 15.80 1.97 4.12
C LEU A 186 14.97 3.06 3.43
N VAL A 187 14.19 3.83 4.19
CA VAL A 187 13.40 4.96 3.64
C VAL A 187 14.30 6.03 3.03
N ILE A 188 15.44 6.34 3.68
CA ILE A 188 16.43 7.26 3.12
C ILE A 188 17.04 6.70 1.84
N TRP A 189 17.39 5.43 1.81
CA TRP A 189 17.93 4.78 0.61
C TRP A 189 16.92 4.79 -0.54
N GLU A 190 15.67 4.46 -0.26
CA GLU A 190 14.60 4.55 -1.25
C GLU A 190 14.40 5.98 -1.75
N TRP A 191 14.51 6.99 -0.87
CA TRP A 191 14.47 8.40 -1.27
C TRP A 191 15.59 8.74 -2.27
N LEU A 192 16.81 8.30 -2.00
CA LEU A 192 17.95 8.50 -2.91
C LEU A 192 17.72 7.84 -4.26
N ALA A 193 17.24 6.59 -4.26
CA ALA A 193 16.93 5.86 -5.48
C ALA A 193 15.80 6.55 -6.29
N ASP A 194 14.76 7.02 -5.61
CA ASP A 194 13.67 7.79 -6.23
C ASP A 194 14.19 9.09 -6.86
N GLN A 195 15.15 9.76 -6.21
CA GLN A 195 15.75 10.98 -6.74
C GLN A 195 16.59 10.70 -7.98
N GLN A 196 17.44 9.67 -7.96
CA GLN A 196 18.22 9.26 -9.12
C GLN A 196 17.32 8.89 -10.30
N GLN A 197 16.22 8.16 -10.05
CA GLN A 197 15.26 7.79 -11.08
C GLN A 197 14.54 9.02 -11.64
N TRP A 198 14.21 9.99 -10.80
CA TRP A 198 13.62 11.25 -11.22
C TRP A 198 14.55 12.04 -12.14
N ASP A 199 15.81 12.24 -11.72
CA ASP A 199 16.81 12.98 -12.49
C ASP A 199 17.08 12.30 -13.86
N TYR A 200 17.16 10.97 -13.86
CA TYR A 200 17.28 10.19 -15.10
C TYR A 200 16.10 10.43 -16.06
N GLN A 201 14.87 10.41 -15.55
CA GLN A 201 13.69 10.62 -16.39
C GLN A 201 13.62 12.06 -16.92
N GLN A 202 13.97 13.05 -16.11
CA GLN A 202 14.03 14.46 -16.56
C GLN A 202 15.06 14.63 -17.67
N GLU A 203 16.26 14.07 -17.51
CA GLU A 203 17.30 14.14 -18.55
C GLU A 203 16.88 13.40 -19.82
N LYS A 204 16.27 12.24 -19.68
CA LYS A 204 15.71 11.49 -20.81
C LYS A 204 14.66 12.30 -21.59
N HIS A 205 13.76 12.99 -20.90
CA HIS A 205 12.76 13.85 -21.53
C HIS A 205 13.41 15.06 -22.21
N ARG A 206 14.42 15.67 -21.57
CA ARG A 206 15.17 16.77 -22.15
C ARG A 206 15.85 16.37 -23.47
N ARG A 207 16.58 15.25 -23.48
CA ARG A 207 17.29 14.75 -24.69
C ARG A 207 16.31 14.42 -25.82
N LYS A 208 15.18 13.78 -25.48
CA LYS A 208 14.14 13.50 -26.50
C LYS A 208 13.57 14.78 -27.11
N ALA A 209 13.39 15.84 -26.32
CA ALA A 209 12.88 17.12 -26.82
C ALA A 209 13.90 17.87 -27.70
N SER A 210 15.20 17.68 -27.47
CA SER A 210 16.29 18.27 -28.26
C SER A 210 16.77 17.38 -29.43
N ASN A 211 16.14 16.23 -29.68
CA ASN A 211 16.60 15.22 -30.68
C ASN A 211 18.04 14.74 -30.45
N GLU A 212 18.53 14.76 -29.22
CA GLU A 212 19.81 14.20 -28.85
C GLU A 212 19.68 12.68 -28.65
N ASP A 213 20.73 11.91 -29.02
CA ASP A 213 20.78 10.46 -28.78
C ASP A 213 20.73 10.14 -27.28
N LEU A 214 20.04 9.04 -26.95
CA LEU A 214 19.84 8.55 -25.57
C LEU A 214 21.07 7.84 -25.03
#